data_4de7450be52d0ffc9e5bbb9ae2b175ef
#
_entry.id   4de7450be52d0ffc9e5bbb9ae2b175ef
#
_cell.length_a   1.000
_cell.length_b   1.000
_cell.length_c   1.000
_cell.angle_alpha   90.00
_cell.angle_beta   90.00
_cell.angle_gamma   90.00
#
_symmetry.space_group_name_H-M   'P 1'
#
loop_
_entity.id
_entity.type
_entity.pdbx_description
1 polymer ?
#
loop_
_entity_poly.entity_id
_entity_poly.type
_entity_poly.pdbx_seq_one_letter_code
_entity_poly.pdbx_strand_id
1 'polypeptide(L)'
;MRSFRIFLAVVSALAGTTAFAQAQAPVQFPEYQFTVVKENPVTSVKNQHRSGTCWVFSALGFVESEVIRINGITDPAQYPDFSEMFVVSKSYYERGIKYVRLDGCLGFSAGSEADDVLDVIRDYGIVPQSVMSGMNYGTELPVQGEMDAVLKGFIEAATKNPNRKLTTAWKNAYKGILDAYLGPCPEKFTVDGKEYTPASYRDALQFNPDDYVSLTSFTHHPFYTKFAIEVCDNWRGDEAWNVPIDELVEALDNAVMNGYTVAWGSDVSEPGFTRNGMAVLVNTEAKQTAGSDQERWVGPAFDKPAAKPGKKDAKKEAKPEVKQPVEFVVTQESRQEEFDNKQTTDDHGMQIYGIANDQFGRKYYMVKNSWGESGKYKGIWYATEAFVRGKSIDIVLHKDALPQALKDKLGIK
;
A
#
# COMPACT_ATOMS: atom_id res chain seq x y z
N MET A 1 -44.16 -67.56 -8.18
CA MET A 1 -43.37 -66.97 -9.29
C MET A 1 -43.29 -65.48 -9.06
N ARG A 2 -42.15 -64.98 -8.54
CA ARG A 2 -41.92 -63.53 -8.31
C ARG A 2 -40.84 -63.09 -9.29
N SER A 3 -41.22 -62.21 -10.21
CA SER A 3 -40.39 -61.62 -11.22
C SER A 3 -39.47 -60.56 -10.62
N PHE A 4 -38.16 -60.73 -10.67
CA PHE A 4 -37.13 -59.75 -10.33
C PHE A 4 -36.96 -58.83 -11.55
N ARG A 5 -37.25 -57.53 -11.39
CA ARG A 5 -36.88 -56.49 -12.35
C ARG A 5 -35.56 -55.91 -11.96
N ILE A 6 -34.58 -56.09 -12.80
CA ILE A 6 -33.25 -55.46 -12.68
C ILE A 6 -33.38 -54.04 -13.22
N PHE A 7 -33.11 -53.05 -12.37
CA PHE A 7 -32.94 -51.66 -12.76
C PHE A 7 -31.48 -51.45 -13.12
N LEU A 8 -31.22 -51.20 -14.43
CA LEU A 8 -29.89 -50.76 -14.91
C LEU A 8 -29.77 -49.27 -14.66
N ALA A 9 -28.92 -48.87 -13.70
CA ALA A 9 -28.57 -47.47 -13.50
C ALA A 9 -27.44 -47.09 -14.48
N VAL A 10 -27.76 -46.22 -15.44
CA VAL A 10 -26.79 -45.60 -16.31
C VAL A 10 -26.12 -44.45 -15.51
N VAL A 11 -24.88 -44.66 -15.12
CA VAL A 11 -24.04 -43.61 -14.54
C VAL A 11 -23.45 -42.79 -15.70
N SER A 12 -24.04 -41.63 -15.96
CA SER A 12 -23.44 -40.66 -16.88
C SER A 12 -22.27 -39.99 -16.16
N ALA A 13 -21.05 -40.37 -16.56
CA ALA A 13 -19.84 -39.64 -16.12
C ALA A 13 -19.82 -38.27 -16.83
N LEU A 14 -20.17 -37.22 -16.11
CA LEU A 14 -19.83 -35.87 -16.52
C LEU A 14 -18.29 -35.72 -16.35
N ALA A 15 -17.57 -35.81 -17.45
CA ALA A 15 -16.19 -35.34 -17.52
C ALA A 15 -16.21 -33.80 -17.45
N GLY A 16 -16.11 -33.29 -16.23
CA GLY A 16 -15.82 -31.88 -16.00
C GLY A 16 -14.42 -31.58 -16.51
N THR A 17 -14.32 -30.93 -17.65
CA THR A 17 -13.06 -30.30 -18.07
C THR A 17 -12.77 -29.16 -17.13
N THR A 18 -11.95 -29.43 -16.11
CA THR A 18 -11.29 -28.34 -15.35
C THR A 18 -10.37 -27.63 -16.33
N ALA A 19 -10.80 -26.49 -16.84
CA ALA A 19 -9.90 -25.57 -17.51
C ALA A 19 -8.87 -25.15 -16.45
N PHE A 20 -7.69 -25.75 -16.50
CA PHE A 20 -6.53 -25.20 -15.80
C PHE A 20 -6.27 -23.83 -16.42
N ALA A 21 -6.47 -22.77 -15.66
CA ALA A 21 -5.97 -21.46 -16.03
C ALA A 21 -4.48 -21.63 -16.31
N GLN A 22 -4.10 -21.46 -17.57
CA GLN A 22 -2.72 -21.51 -17.99
C GLN A 22 -2.04 -20.32 -17.32
N ALA A 23 -1.17 -20.59 -16.35
CA ALA A 23 -0.35 -19.54 -15.75
C ALA A 23 0.39 -18.82 -16.88
N GLN A 24 0.12 -17.53 -17.03
CA GLN A 24 0.80 -16.72 -18.04
C GLN A 24 2.30 -16.77 -17.80
N ALA A 25 3.07 -16.84 -18.86
CA ALA A 25 4.52 -16.72 -18.79
C ALA A 25 4.86 -15.35 -18.19
N PRO A 26 5.79 -15.30 -17.22
CA PRO A 26 6.17 -14.03 -16.60
C PRO A 26 6.64 -13.04 -17.68
N VAL A 27 6.21 -11.77 -17.54
CA VAL A 27 6.62 -10.70 -18.44
C VAL A 27 8.14 -10.57 -18.41
N GLN A 28 8.75 -10.61 -19.59
CA GLN A 28 10.19 -10.44 -19.73
C GLN A 28 10.49 -9.00 -20.12
N PHE A 29 11.34 -8.34 -19.33
CA PHE A 29 11.81 -7.00 -19.61
C PHE A 29 13.23 -7.02 -20.16
N PRO A 30 13.62 -6.02 -20.99
CA PRO A 30 15.01 -5.83 -21.38
C PRO A 30 15.88 -5.52 -20.14
N GLU A 31 17.19 -5.62 -20.31
CA GLU A 31 18.12 -5.12 -19.31
C GLU A 31 18.05 -3.59 -19.31
N TYR A 32 17.44 -3.00 -18.26
CA TYR A 32 17.32 -1.55 -18.14
C TYR A 32 18.57 -0.95 -17.52
N GLN A 33 18.97 0.20 -18.07
CA GLN A 33 19.96 1.12 -17.52
C GLN A 33 19.26 2.45 -17.27
N PHE A 34 19.16 2.82 -15.99
CA PHE A 34 18.48 4.05 -15.59
C PHE A 34 19.48 5.19 -15.39
N THR A 35 19.13 6.37 -15.91
CA THR A 35 19.77 7.63 -15.61
C THR A 35 18.83 8.42 -14.69
N VAL A 36 19.28 8.69 -13.47
CA VAL A 36 18.52 9.45 -12.49
C VAL A 36 18.41 10.91 -12.94
N VAL A 37 17.19 11.42 -13.03
CA VAL A 37 16.88 12.83 -13.34
C VAL A 37 16.79 13.63 -12.04
N LYS A 38 16.07 13.08 -11.07
CA LYS A 38 15.87 13.65 -9.73
C LYS A 38 15.73 12.54 -8.72
N GLU A 39 16.38 12.72 -7.57
CA GLU A 39 16.25 11.83 -6.41
C GLU A 39 16.16 12.69 -5.16
N ASN A 40 15.16 12.44 -4.34
CA ASN A 40 14.94 13.11 -3.07
C ASN A 40 15.34 12.18 -1.92
N PRO A 41 15.76 12.71 -0.76
CA PRO A 41 16.17 11.90 0.37
C PRO A 41 15.06 10.98 0.87
N VAL A 42 15.40 9.72 1.07
CA VAL A 42 14.53 8.72 1.69
C VAL A 42 15.30 7.91 2.73
N THR A 43 14.60 7.40 3.72
CA THR A 43 15.13 6.47 4.70
C THR A 43 15.30 5.07 4.11
N SER A 44 15.91 4.14 4.85
CA SER A 44 16.14 2.77 4.40
C SER A 44 14.85 2.04 4.02
N VAL A 45 14.96 1.08 3.13
CA VAL A 45 13.85 0.20 2.76
C VAL A 45 13.53 -0.72 3.93
N LYS A 46 12.31 -0.62 4.46
CA LYS A 46 11.80 -1.46 5.54
C LYS A 46 11.12 -2.72 4.99
N ASN A 47 10.79 -3.67 5.88
CA ASN A 47 10.13 -4.90 5.51
C ASN A 47 8.87 -5.11 6.35
N GLN A 48 7.69 -4.86 5.77
CA GLN A 48 6.40 -5.16 6.40
C GLN A 48 6.14 -6.66 6.56
N HIS A 49 6.87 -7.51 5.84
CA HIS A 49 6.81 -8.96 5.87
C HIS A 49 5.36 -9.48 5.76
N ARG A 50 4.86 -10.22 6.78
CA ARG A 50 3.52 -10.82 6.80
C ARG A 50 2.53 -9.95 7.58
N SER A 51 2.43 -8.70 7.21
CA SER A 51 1.43 -7.77 7.74
C SER A 51 0.69 -7.07 6.61
N GLY A 52 -0.56 -6.73 6.84
CA GLY A 52 -1.37 -5.91 5.94
C GLY A 52 -1.17 -4.40 6.16
N THR A 53 0.05 -3.99 6.51
CA THR A 53 0.34 -2.62 6.98
C THR A 53 1.21 -1.82 6.01
N CYS A 54 1.14 -2.12 4.69
CA CYS A 54 1.84 -1.36 3.65
C CYS A 54 1.59 0.15 3.75
N TRP A 55 0.35 0.53 4.03
CA TRP A 55 -0.09 1.91 4.18
C TRP A 55 0.73 2.68 5.23
N VAL A 56 1.03 2.09 6.38
CA VAL A 56 1.82 2.77 7.41
C VAL A 56 3.31 2.81 7.08
N PHE A 57 3.85 1.74 6.49
CA PHE A 57 5.27 1.72 6.08
C PHE A 57 5.56 2.74 4.99
N SER A 58 4.67 2.87 4.01
CA SER A 58 4.80 3.84 2.93
C SER A 58 4.61 5.27 3.43
N ALA A 59 3.55 5.53 4.18
CA ALA A 59 3.24 6.87 4.65
C ALA A 59 4.22 7.36 5.71
N LEU A 60 4.72 6.50 6.62
CA LEU A 60 5.80 6.91 7.53
C LEU A 60 7.12 7.12 6.79
N GLY A 61 7.44 6.33 5.76
CA GLY A 61 8.59 6.62 4.91
C GLY A 61 8.49 7.99 4.23
N PHE A 62 7.28 8.36 3.81
CA PHE A 62 6.97 9.70 3.31
C PHE A 62 7.13 10.78 4.41
N VAL A 63 6.57 10.59 5.59
CA VAL A 63 6.70 11.51 6.75
C VAL A 63 8.17 11.68 7.15
N GLU A 64 8.94 10.59 7.17
CA GLU A 64 10.39 10.63 7.44
C GLU A 64 11.11 11.54 6.43
N SER A 65 10.81 11.41 5.14
CA SER A 65 11.37 12.26 4.09
C SER A 65 10.96 13.73 4.25
N GLU A 66 9.72 14.00 4.66
CA GLU A 66 9.26 15.35 4.93
C GLU A 66 9.96 15.97 6.15
N VAL A 67 10.17 15.20 7.22
CA VAL A 67 10.96 15.66 8.39
C VAL A 67 12.41 15.95 7.99
N ILE A 68 13.02 15.13 7.13
CA ILE A 68 14.36 15.39 6.57
C ILE A 68 14.36 16.72 5.81
N ARG A 69 13.38 16.94 4.92
CA ARG A 69 13.26 18.16 4.13
C ARG A 69 13.02 19.40 4.99
N ILE A 70 12.04 19.36 5.90
CA ILE A 70 11.65 20.48 6.76
C ILE A 70 12.83 20.94 7.65
N ASN A 71 13.58 19.99 8.20
CA ASN A 71 14.69 20.27 9.11
C ASN A 71 16.05 20.37 8.40
N GLY A 72 16.10 20.23 7.06
CA GLY A 72 17.33 20.32 6.28
C GLY A 72 18.39 19.30 6.66
N ILE A 73 17.97 18.08 7.05
CA ILE A 73 18.88 17.02 7.49
C ILE A 73 19.63 16.46 6.27
N THR A 74 20.94 16.58 6.26
CA THR A 74 21.79 16.15 5.15
C THR A 74 22.60 14.89 5.46
N ASP A 75 22.78 14.56 6.74
CA ASP A 75 23.50 13.37 7.19
C ASP A 75 22.53 12.19 7.33
N PRO A 76 22.65 11.12 6.52
CA PRO A 76 21.80 9.95 6.62
C PRO A 76 21.81 9.26 7.99
N ALA A 77 22.86 9.43 8.79
CA ALA A 77 22.92 8.89 10.15
C ALA A 77 21.94 9.57 11.12
N GLN A 78 21.43 10.75 10.74
CA GLN A 78 20.47 11.54 11.52
C GLN A 78 19.04 11.43 10.98
N TYR A 79 18.81 10.59 9.96
CA TYR A 79 17.48 10.40 9.40
C TYR A 79 16.55 9.78 10.46
N PRO A 80 15.31 10.27 10.57
CA PRO A 80 14.35 9.73 11.50
C PRO A 80 13.94 8.31 11.13
N ASP A 81 13.55 7.54 12.14
CA ASP A 81 12.98 6.20 12.02
C ASP A 81 11.79 6.11 12.96
N PHE A 82 10.57 6.16 12.42
CA PHE A 82 9.34 6.21 13.20
C PHE A 82 8.69 4.84 13.34
N SER A 83 7.97 4.66 14.46
CA SER A 83 7.28 3.42 14.80
C SER A 83 6.01 3.24 13.99
N GLU A 84 6.01 2.30 13.05
CA GLU A 84 4.82 1.88 12.33
C GLU A 84 3.78 1.31 13.31
N MET A 85 4.23 0.55 14.29
CA MET A 85 3.33 -0.16 15.19
C MET A 85 2.64 0.74 16.21
N PHE A 86 3.20 1.91 16.51
CA PHE A 86 2.47 2.95 17.24
C PHE A 86 1.25 3.43 16.46
N VAL A 87 1.43 3.71 15.17
CA VAL A 87 0.35 4.16 14.29
C VAL A 87 -0.68 3.05 14.09
N VAL A 88 -0.24 1.81 13.82
CA VAL A 88 -1.13 0.64 13.70
C VAL A 88 -1.97 0.45 14.95
N SER A 89 -1.36 0.53 16.15
CA SER A 89 -2.09 0.38 17.43
C SER A 89 -3.20 1.40 17.57
N LYS A 90 -2.94 2.66 17.21
CA LYS A 90 -3.93 3.75 17.30
C LYS A 90 -5.05 3.57 16.26
N SER A 91 -4.67 3.38 15.00
CA SER A 91 -5.62 3.21 13.90
C SER A 91 -6.53 1.98 14.14
N TYR A 92 -5.96 0.83 14.50
CA TYR A 92 -6.74 -0.37 14.76
C TYR A 92 -7.68 -0.22 15.96
N TYR A 93 -7.25 0.49 17.01
CA TYR A 93 -8.14 0.79 18.13
C TYR A 93 -9.36 1.60 17.68
N GLU A 94 -9.15 2.65 16.92
CA GLU A 94 -10.24 3.50 16.43
C GLU A 94 -11.14 2.77 15.44
N ARG A 95 -10.56 1.96 14.54
CA ARG A 95 -11.34 1.13 13.61
C ARG A 95 -12.26 0.17 14.36
N GLY A 96 -11.77 -0.47 15.43
CA GLY A 96 -12.59 -1.30 16.29
C GLY A 96 -13.74 -0.54 16.95
N ILE A 97 -13.49 0.67 17.44
CA ILE A 97 -14.53 1.54 17.99
C ILE A 97 -15.59 1.91 16.92
N LYS A 98 -15.15 2.28 15.72
CA LYS A 98 -16.03 2.64 14.60
C LYS A 98 -16.84 1.43 14.13
N TYR A 99 -16.22 0.24 14.06
CA TYR A 99 -16.90 -1.02 13.71
C TYR A 99 -18.09 -1.31 14.63
N VAL A 100 -17.90 -1.18 15.96
CA VAL A 100 -18.99 -1.38 16.93
C VAL A 100 -20.08 -0.31 16.78
N ARG A 101 -19.70 0.96 16.56
CA ARG A 101 -20.66 2.06 16.36
C ARG A 101 -21.51 1.88 15.11
N LEU A 102 -20.97 1.24 14.09
CA LEU A 102 -21.64 0.95 12.81
C LEU A 102 -22.30 -0.45 12.80
N ASP A 103 -22.47 -1.08 13.95
CA ASP A 103 -23.10 -2.41 14.09
C ASP A 103 -22.45 -3.50 13.19
N GLY A 104 -21.13 -3.37 12.94
CA GLY A 104 -20.39 -4.29 12.08
C GLY A 104 -20.48 -3.99 10.59
N CYS A 105 -21.12 -2.90 10.18
CA CYS A 105 -21.21 -2.47 8.77
C CYS A 105 -19.97 -1.64 8.37
N LEU A 106 -18.79 -2.14 8.68
CA LEU A 106 -17.50 -1.55 8.31
C LEU A 106 -16.57 -2.67 7.87
N GLY A 107 -15.78 -2.44 6.82
CA GLY A 107 -14.69 -3.34 6.47
C GLY A 107 -13.71 -3.46 7.64
N PHE A 108 -13.42 -4.69 8.08
CA PHE A 108 -12.44 -4.93 9.13
C PHE A 108 -11.33 -5.80 8.56
N SER A 109 -10.33 -5.12 8.00
CA SER A 109 -9.12 -5.69 7.41
C SER A 109 -7.88 -5.09 8.08
N ALA A 110 -6.70 -5.44 7.62
CA ALA A 110 -5.44 -4.85 8.08
C ALA A 110 -5.06 -3.56 7.31
N GLY A 111 -5.66 -3.37 6.13
CA GLY A 111 -5.37 -2.23 5.25
C GLY A 111 -5.97 -0.91 5.73
N SER A 112 -5.40 0.18 5.28
CA SER A 112 -5.79 1.57 5.55
C SER A 112 -5.12 2.47 4.52
N GLU A 113 -5.43 3.78 4.55
CA GLU A 113 -4.89 4.77 3.64
C GLU A 113 -3.75 5.60 4.26
N ALA A 114 -2.99 6.32 3.42
CA ALA A 114 -1.93 7.20 3.89
C ALA A 114 -2.45 8.35 4.77
N ASP A 115 -3.66 8.83 4.51
CA ASP A 115 -4.35 9.86 5.31
C ASP A 115 -4.59 9.40 6.76
N ASP A 116 -4.87 8.11 6.98
CA ASP A 116 -5.01 7.54 8.33
C ASP A 116 -3.73 7.72 9.17
N VAL A 117 -2.56 7.69 8.54
CA VAL A 117 -1.28 7.96 9.24
C VAL A 117 -1.19 9.41 9.64
N LEU A 118 -1.55 10.33 8.76
CA LEU A 118 -1.56 11.77 9.05
C LEU A 118 -2.56 12.08 10.17
N ASP A 119 -3.72 11.45 10.17
CA ASP A 119 -4.72 11.60 11.24
C ASP A 119 -4.22 11.10 12.59
N VAL A 120 -3.60 9.92 12.62
CA VAL A 120 -3.00 9.40 13.85
C VAL A 120 -1.90 10.32 14.35
N ILE A 121 -1.06 10.85 13.47
CA ILE A 121 -0.01 11.81 13.86
C ILE A 121 -0.64 13.12 14.36
N ARG A 122 -1.72 13.59 13.76
CA ARG A 122 -2.46 14.78 14.21
C ARG A 122 -3.00 14.58 15.62
N ASP A 123 -3.69 13.47 15.85
CA ASP A 123 -4.46 13.23 17.07
C ASP A 123 -3.60 12.72 18.23
N TYR A 124 -2.57 11.91 17.93
CA TYR A 124 -1.77 11.21 18.95
C TYR A 124 -0.29 11.57 18.93
N GLY A 125 0.21 12.18 17.87
CA GLY A 125 1.63 12.45 17.70
C GLY A 125 2.40 11.30 17.06
N ILE A 126 3.72 11.27 17.25
CA ILE A 126 4.63 10.31 16.63
C ILE A 126 5.65 9.78 17.63
N VAL A 127 6.14 8.56 17.42
CA VAL A 127 7.08 7.87 18.30
C VAL A 127 8.22 7.29 17.48
N PRO A 128 9.49 7.40 17.94
CA PRO A 128 10.59 6.72 17.28
C PRO A 128 10.45 5.19 17.34
N GLN A 129 10.93 4.50 16.32
CA GLN A 129 10.96 3.03 16.24
C GLN A 129 11.71 2.40 17.40
N SER A 130 12.79 3.04 17.87
CA SER A 130 13.58 2.57 19.01
C SER A 130 12.82 2.59 20.34
N VAL A 131 11.74 3.38 20.45
CA VAL A 131 10.89 3.48 21.63
C VAL A 131 9.77 2.43 21.62
N MET A 132 9.22 2.13 20.45
CA MET A 132 8.16 1.15 20.30
C MET A 132 8.35 0.34 19.01
N SER A 133 8.99 -0.81 19.10
CA SER A 133 9.18 -1.69 17.94
C SER A 133 7.90 -2.44 17.54
N GLY A 134 7.01 -2.70 18.49
CA GLY A 134 5.74 -3.40 18.25
C GLY A 134 5.83 -4.89 17.97
N MET A 135 6.94 -5.54 18.34
CA MET A 135 7.19 -6.97 18.04
C MET A 135 7.10 -7.83 19.30
N ASN A 136 6.00 -7.71 20.07
CA ASN A 136 5.84 -8.43 21.33
C ASN A 136 5.45 -9.92 21.16
N TYR A 137 5.30 -10.40 19.93
CA TYR A 137 4.90 -11.77 19.62
C TYR A 137 6.09 -12.68 19.19
N GLY A 138 7.32 -12.24 19.45
CA GLY A 138 8.52 -13.08 19.37
C GLY A 138 9.10 -13.27 17.96
N THR A 139 8.75 -12.41 17.00
CA THR A 139 9.38 -12.38 15.67
C THR A 139 10.20 -11.10 15.49
N GLU A 140 11.21 -11.13 14.63
CA GLU A 140 12.01 -9.95 14.27
C GLU A 140 11.33 -9.06 13.23
N LEU A 141 10.45 -9.65 12.43
CA LEU A 141 9.66 -8.95 11.39
C LEU A 141 8.17 -9.12 11.66
N PRO A 142 7.32 -8.21 11.17
CA PRO A 142 5.88 -8.27 11.38
C PRO A 142 5.26 -9.58 10.88
N VAL A 143 4.50 -10.26 11.75
CA VAL A 143 3.66 -11.43 11.42
C VAL A 143 2.33 -11.25 12.13
N GLN A 144 1.38 -10.56 11.51
CA GLN A 144 0.19 -10.03 12.19
C GLN A 144 -1.09 -10.84 12.00
N GLY A 145 -1.07 -11.87 11.16
CA GLY A 145 -2.30 -12.62 10.83
C GLY A 145 -3.03 -13.21 12.04
N GLU A 146 -2.31 -13.61 13.12
CA GLU A 146 -2.95 -14.05 14.37
C GLU A 146 -3.63 -12.88 15.09
N MET A 147 -2.92 -11.75 15.25
CA MET A 147 -3.47 -10.54 15.87
C MET A 147 -4.72 -10.06 15.13
N ASP A 148 -4.66 -10.00 13.80
CA ASP A 148 -5.78 -9.54 12.96
C ASP A 148 -7.01 -10.44 13.14
N ALA A 149 -6.81 -11.76 13.17
CA ALA A 149 -7.89 -12.73 13.41
C ALA A 149 -8.48 -12.59 14.81
N VAL A 150 -7.65 -12.41 15.84
CA VAL A 150 -8.10 -12.23 17.23
C VAL A 150 -8.86 -10.92 17.38
N LEU A 151 -8.36 -9.82 16.85
CA LEU A 151 -9.02 -8.51 16.89
C LEU A 151 -10.40 -8.58 16.20
N LYS A 152 -10.45 -9.18 15.01
CA LYS A 152 -11.71 -9.36 14.27
C LYS A 152 -12.69 -10.21 15.03
N GLY A 153 -12.27 -11.38 15.51
CA GLY A 153 -13.13 -12.28 16.28
C GLY A 153 -13.67 -11.63 17.55
N PHE A 154 -12.84 -10.89 18.27
CA PHE A 154 -13.25 -10.16 19.46
C PHE A 154 -14.30 -9.08 19.15
N ILE A 155 -14.02 -8.24 18.15
CA ILE A 155 -14.90 -7.10 17.84
C ILE A 155 -16.26 -7.56 17.27
N GLU A 156 -16.27 -8.62 16.46
CA GLU A 156 -17.50 -9.25 15.97
C GLU A 156 -18.35 -9.81 17.13
N ALA A 157 -17.72 -10.51 18.08
CA ALA A 157 -18.42 -11.02 19.25
C ALA A 157 -19.00 -9.90 20.14
N ALA A 158 -18.24 -8.82 20.33
CA ALA A 158 -18.70 -7.64 21.06
C ALA A 158 -19.93 -7.00 20.37
N THR A 159 -19.85 -6.83 19.04
CA THR A 159 -20.93 -6.20 18.25
C THR A 159 -22.21 -7.04 18.26
N LYS A 160 -22.09 -8.37 18.19
CA LYS A 160 -23.24 -9.31 18.17
C LYS A 160 -23.78 -9.63 19.56
N ASN A 161 -23.46 -8.86 20.59
CA ASN A 161 -23.90 -9.12 21.96
C ASN A 161 -25.44 -9.12 22.08
N PRO A 162 -26.06 -10.23 22.54
CA PRO A 162 -27.54 -10.36 22.62
C PRO A 162 -28.18 -9.45 23.68
N ASN A 163 -27.39 -8.95 24.64
CA ASN A 163 -27.91 -8.11 25.72
C ASN A 163 -28.29 -6.69 25.30
N ARG A 164 -28.02 -6.31 24.04
CA ARG A 164 -28.33 -4.99 23.45
C ARG A 164 -27.75 -3.79 24.21
N LYS A 165 -26.88 -4.02 25.19
CA LYS A 165 -26.18 -3.00 25.95
C LYS A 165 -24.76 -3.47 26.23
N LEU A 166 -23.81 -2.75 25.70
CA LEU A 166 -22.38 -2.99 25.96
C LEU A 166 -21.95 -2.26 27.24
N THR A 167 -21.10 -2.91 28.01
CA THR A 167 -20.32 -2.24 29.07
C THR A 167 -19.16 -1.51 28.44
N THR A 168 -18.44 -0.68 29.19
CA THR A 168 -17.18 -0.05 28.69
C THR A 168 -15.98 -0.99 28.73
N ALA A 169 -16.13 -2.16 29.39
CA ALA A 169 -15.03 -3.13 29.58
C ALA A 169 -14.46 -3.68 28.26
N TRP A 170 -15.28 -3.82 27.22
CA TRP A 170 -14.82 -4.33 25.92
C TRP A 170 -13.72 -3.43 25.31
N LYS A 171 -13.76 -2.10 25.52
CA LYS A 171 -12.74 -1.18 25.00
C LYS A 171 -11.38 -1.45 25.63
N ASN A 172 -11.35 -1.67 26.95
CA ASN A 172 -10.12 -2.01 27.66
C ASN A 172 -9.60 -3.40 27.25
N ALA A 173 -10.51 -4.38 27.07
CA ALA A 173 -10.12 -5.70 26.59
C ALA A 173 -9.57 -5.66 25.16
N TYR A 174 -10.22 -4.91 24.26
CA TYR A 174 -9.77 -4.72 22.89
C TYR A 174 -8.39 -4.04 22.84
N LYS A 175 -8.22 -2.96 23.63
CA LYS A 175 -6.89 -2.33 23.81
C LYS A 175 -5.86 -3.31 24.37
N GLY A 176 -6.25 -4.14 25.34
CA GLY A 176 -5.36 -5.14 25.93
C GLY A 176 -4.87 -6.18 24.93
N ILE A 177 -5.66 -6.51 23.91
CA ILE A 177 -5.20 -7.37 22.80
C ILE A 177 -4.11 -6.64 22.00
N LEU A 178 -4.34 -5.40 21.59
CA LEU A 178 -3.33 -4.61 20.88
C LEU A 178 -2.04 -4.47 21.71
N ASP A 179 -2.15 -4.15 22.99
CA ASP A 179 -1.00 -4.02 23.89
C ASP A 179 -0.22 -5.34 24.04
N ALA A 180 -0.90 -6.50 24.00
CA ALA A 180 -0.26 -7.81 24.10
C ALA A 180 0.61 -8.11 22.88
N TYR A 181 0.15 -7.77 21.67
CA TYR A 181 0.86 -8.05 20.41
C TYR A 181 1.88 -6.96 20.07
N LEU A 182 1.51 -5.69 20.23
CA LEU A 182 2.29 -4.55 19.76
C LEU A 182 3.07 -3.83 20.89
N GLY A 183 2.76 -4.15 22.14
CA GLY A 183 3.22 -3.39 23.30
C GLY A 183 2.32 -2.17 23.60
N PRO A 184 2.35 -1.69 24.83
CA PRO A 184 1.61 -0.49 25.21
C PRO A 184 2.22 0.75 24.54
N CYS A 185 1.36 1.59 23.95
CA CYS A 185 1.80 2.88 23.42
C CYS A 185 2.37 3.75 24.53
N PRO A 186 3.57 4.31 24.39
CA PRO A 186 4.19 5.16 25.39
C PRO A 186 3.42 6.48 25.55
N GLU A 187 3.20 6.91 26.78
CA GLU A 187 2.69 8.24 27.08
C GLU A 187 3.82 9.27 27.06
N LYS A 188 5.01 8.85 27.48
CA LYS A 188 6.24 9.63 27.52
C LYS A 188 7.44 8.77 27.16
N PHE A 189 8.46 9.38 26.59
CA PHE A 189 9.73 8.74 26.26
C PHE A 189 10.87 9.78 26.19
N THR A 190 12.10 9.30 26.15
CA THR A 190 13.30 10.16 26.11
C THR A 190 14.03 9.96 24.79
N VAL A 191 14.36 11.05 24.11
CA VAL A 191 15.24 11.10 22.95
C VAL A 191 16.34 12.12 23.25
N ASP A 192 17.59 11.74 23.06
CA ASP A 192 18.77 12.60 23.30
C ASP A 192 18.75 13.32 24.67
N GLY A 193 18.31 12.61 25.71
CA GLY A 193 18.25 13.12 27.09
C GLY A 193 17.08 14.07 27.40
N LYS A 194 16.20 14.32 26.42
CA LYS A 194 15.00 15.14 26.57
C LYS A 194 13.74 14.30 26.62
N GLU A 195 12.85 14.53 27.59
CA GLU A 195 11.55 13.87 27.69
C GLU A 195 10.55 14.51 26.76
N TYR A 196 9.78 13.65 26.06
CA TYR A 196 8.71 14.01 25.16
C TYR A 196 7.45 13.18 25.43
N THR A 197 6.29 13.76 25.10
CA THR A 197 5.10 12.99 24.72
C THR A 197 5.10 12.79 23.21
N PRO A 198 4.33 11.83 22.64
CA PRO A 198 4.24 11.69 21.19
C PRO A 198 3.86 12.99 20.46
N ALA A 199 2.92 13.77 21.01
CA ALA A 199 2.53 15.06 20.44
C ALA A 199 3.66 16.10 20.50
N SER A 200 4.33 16.25 21.66
CA SER A 200 5.43 17.21 21.78
C SER A 200 6.67 16.82 20.96
N TYR A 201 6.83 15.53 20.65
CA TYR A 201 7.88 15.06 19.74
C TYR A 201 7.57 15.44 18.30
N ARG A 202 6.33 15.22 17.82
CA ARG A 202 5.86 15.71 16.52
C ARG A 202 6.10 17.21 16.37
N ASP A 203 5.73 17.99 17.38
CA ASP A 203 5.88 19.46 17.35
C ASP A 203 7.37 19.87 17.30
N ALA A 204 8.25 19.14 18.00
CA ALA A 204 9.68 19.36 17.94
C ALA A 204 10.29 19.05 16.57
N LEU A 205 9.70 18.13 15.81
CA LEU A 205 10.06 17.81 14.43
C LEU A 205 9.51 18.83 13.41
N GLN A 206 8.72 19.81 13.86
CA GLN A 206 8.06 20.82 13.03
C GLN A 206 7.15 20.21 11.95
N PHE A 207 6.67 18.98 12.17
CA PHE A 207 5.78 18.30 11.25
C PHE A 207 4.32 18.66 11.53
N ASN A 208 3.65 19.27 10.55
CA ASN A 208 2.24 19.62 10.64
C ASN A 208 1.41 18.77 9.65
N PRO A 209 0.60 17.80 10.14
CA PRO A 209 -0.23 16.97 9.25
C PRO A 209 -1.22 17.73 8.38
N ASP A 210 -1.61 18.96 8.78
CA ASP A 210 -2.56 19.78 8.02
C ASP A 210 -1.96 20.48 6.79
N ASP A 211 -0.65 20.33 6.56
CA ASP A 211 0.01 20.85 5.37
C ASP A 211 -0.01 19.85 4.19
N TYR A 212 -0.66 18.70 4.36
CA TYR A 212 -0.71 17.64 3.35
C TYR A 212 -2.11 17.51 2.77
N VAL A 213 -2.16 17.12 1.52
CA VAL A 213 -3.40 16.96 0.74
C VAL A 213 -3.37 15.66 -0.05
N SER A 214 -4.53 15.02 -0.14
CA SER A 214 -4.75 13.84 -0.98
C SER A 214 -5.37 14.24 -2.29
N LEU A 215 -4.85 13.71 -3.39
CA LEU A 215 -5.39 13.85 -4.74
C LEU A 215 -5.77 12.49 -5.30
N THR A 216 -6.88 12.45 -6.02
CA THR A 216 -7.33 11.30 -6.81
C THR A 216 -7.85 11.76 -8.16
N SER A 217 -8.19 10.82 -9.05
CA SER A 217 -8.65 11.16 -10.41
C SER A 217 -9.69 10.17 -10.91
N PHE A 218 -10.98 10.45 -10.68
CA PHE A 218 -12.10 9.63 -11.15
C PHE A 218 -13.24 10.50 -11.70
N THR A 219 -13.99 9.99 -12.70
CA THR A 219 -15.03 10.77 -13.40
C THR A 219 -16.44 10.64 -12.78
N HIS A 220 -16.63 9.70 -11.85
CA HIS A 220 -17.94 9.52 -11.18
C HIS A 220 -18.24 10.60 -10.12
N HIS A 221 -17.25 11.44 -9.79
CA HIS A 221 -17.43 12.68 -9.03
C HIS A 221 -16.91 13.89 -9.82
N PRO A 222 -17.44 15.10 -9.58
CA PRO A 222 -16.96 16.30 -10.25
C PRO A 222 -15.49 16.59 -9.93
N PHE A 223 -14.72 17.03 -10.93
CA PHE A 223 -13.37 17.52 -10.69
C PHE A 223 -13.36 18.80 -9.85
N TYR A 224 -12.26 19.02 -9.14
CA TYR A 224 -12.01 20.13 -8.22
C TYR A 224 -12.97 20.16 -7.02
N THR A 225 -13.52 19.01 -6.68
CA THR A 225 -14.28 18.77 -5.43
C THR A 225 -13.61 17.67 -4.62
N LYS A 226 -13.95 17.58 -3.36
CA LYS A 226 -13.53 16.46 -2.50
C LYS A 226 -14.59 15.38 -2.46
N PHE A 227 -14.15 14.15 -2.36
CA PHE A 227 -15.01 13.00 -2.02
C PHE A 227 -14.19 11.91 -1.34
N ALA A 228 -14.86 11.06 -0.56
CA ALA A 228 -14.25 9.87 0.02
C ALA A 228 -14.15 8.77 -1.05
N ILE A 229 -12.93 8.35 -1.40
CA ILE A 229 -12.72 7.29 -2.39
C ILE A 229 -13.39 6.01 -1.88
N GLU A 230 -14.21 5.37 -2.74
CA GLU A 230 -15.02 4.21 -2.39
C GLU A 230 -14.20 2.91 -2.43
N VAL A 231 -13.18 2.82 -1.60
CA VAL A 231 -12.38 1.62 -1.34
C VAL A 231 -12.56 1.16 0.10
N CYS A 232 -12.44 -0.16 0.33
CA CYS A 232 -12.69 -0.71 1.66
C CYS A 232 -11.71 -0.23 2.73
N ASP A 233 -10.49 0.13 2.31
CA ASP A 233 -9.43 0.53 3.21
C ASP A 233 -9.53 2.00 3.61
N ASN A 234 -10.29 2.83 2.88
CA ASN A 234 -10.71 4.17 3.33
C ASN A 234 -11.86 4.06 4.38
N TRP A 235 -11.59 3.36 5.47
CA TRP A 235 -12.57 3.11 6.52
C TRP A 235 -12.93 4.34 7.35
N ARG A 236 -12.06 5.36 7.37
CA ARG A 236 -12.36 6.66 8.01
C ARG A 236 -13.31 7.48 7.17
N GLY A 237 -13.27 7.33 5.84
CA GLY A 237 -14.01 8.11 4.89
C GLY A 237 -13.33 9.46 4.65
N ASP A 238 -12.00 9.45 4.65
CA ASP A 238 -11.20 10.63 4.35
C ASP A 238 -11.37 11.03 2.90
N GLU A 239 -11.38 12.35 2.65
CA GLU A 239 -11.70 12.92 1.35
C GLU A 239 -10.44 13.35 0.60
N ALA A 240 -10.30 12.89 -0.64
CA ALA A 240 -9.30 13.35 -1.58
C ALA A 240 -9.86 14.42 -2.55
N TRP A 241 -9.03 15.36 -2.97
CA TRP A 241 -9.35 16.24 -4.07
C TRP A 241 -9.35 15.49 -5.38
N ASN A 242 -10.46 15.53 -6.09
CA ASN A 242 -10.61 14.92 -7.41
C ASN A 242 -10.10 15.87 -8.50
N VAL A 243 -9.10 15.45 -9.26
CA VAL A 243 -8.51 16.26 -10.33
C VAL A 243 -8.39 15.46 -11.62
N PRO A 244 -8.34 16.07 -12.81
CA PRO A 244 -8.03 15.36 -14.05
C PRO A 244 -6.70 14.61 -13.95
N ILE A 245 -6.60 13.45 -14.61
CA ILE A 245 -5.40 12.59 -14.51
C ILE A 245 -4.12 13.29 -14.95
N ASP A 246 -4.19 14.21 -15.91
CA ASP A 246 -3.04 14.98 -16.35
C ASP A 246 -2.56 15.94 -15.25
N GLU A 247 -3.49 16.55 -14.51
CA GLU A 247 -3.15 17.45 -13.39
C GLU A 247 -2.64 16.68 -12.16
N LEU A 248 -3.11 15.43 -11.95
CA LEU A 248 -2.56 14.57 -10.91
C LEU A 248 -1.09 14.23 -11.21
N VAL A 249 -0.79 13.86 -12.45
CA VAL A 249 0.59 13.54 -12.87
C VAL A 249 1.47 14.80 -12.85
N GLU A 250 0.94 15.95 -13.27
CA GLU A 250 1.64 17.24 -13.18
C GLU A 250 1.98 17.58 -11.71
N ALA A 251 1.05 17.37 -10.78
CA ALA A 251 1.28 17.60 -9.36
C ALA A 251 2.37 16.67 -8.81
N LEU A 252 2.35 15.38 -9.19
CA LEU A 252 3.37 14.42 -8.83
C LEU A 252 4.76 14.82 -9.38
N ASP A 253 4.85 15.16 -10.67
CA ASP A 253 6.10 15.59 -11.29
C ASP A 253 6.64 16.86 -10.60
N ASN A 254 5.76 17.85 -10.36
CA ASN A 254 6.13 19.10 -9.70
C ASN A 254 6.66 18.83 -8.27
N ALA A 255 6.00 17.96 -7.53
CA ALA A 255 6.43 17.58 -6.18
C ALA A 255 7.85 16.99 -6.20
N VAL A 256 8.06 15.94 -7.00
CA VAL A 256 9.36 15.26 -7.05
C VAL A 256 10.47 16.18 -7.53
N MET A 257 10.23 16.97 -8.57
CA MET A 257 11.24 17.90 -9.11
C MET A 257 11.61 19.03 -8.13
N ASN A 258 10.71 19.41 -7.23
CA ASN A 258 10.94 20.46 -6.24
C ASN A 258 11.37 19.94 -4.85
N GLY A 259 11.79 18.69 -4.74
CA GLY A 259 12.40 18.16 -3.52
C GLY A 259 11.45 17.49 -2.53
N TYR A 260 10.20 17.27 -2.93
CA TYR A 260 9.20 16.55 -2.15
C TYR A 260 9.14 15.08 -2.55
N THR A 261 8.73 14.23 -1.64
CA THR A 261 8.30 12.86 -1.93
C THR A 261 6.79 12.77 -1.89
N VAL A 262 6.23 11.64 -2.29
CA VAL A 262 4.78 11.45 -2.38
C VAL A 262 4.42 10.07 -1.84
N ALA A 263 3.45 9.98 -0.91
CA ALA A 263 2.84 8.71 -0.58
C ALA A 263 1.86 8.33 -1.69
N TRP A 264 1.85 7.07 -2.08
CA TRP A 264 1.17 6.60 -3.29
C TRP A 264 0.41 5.31 -3.03
N GLY A 265 -0.92 5.40 -3.10
CA GLY A 265 -1.84 4.26 -3.13
C GLY A 265 -2.02 3.74 -4.55
N SER A 266 -1.86 2.44 -4.77
CA SER A 266 -1.85 1.85 -6.11
C SER A 266 -2.34 0.42 -6.14
N ASP A 267 -2.94 0.05 -7.28
CA ASP A 267 -3.07 -1.35 -7.67
C ASP A 267 -1.72 -1.87 -8.15
N VAL A 268 -1.24 -2.94 -7.55
CA VAL A 268 0.00 -3.63 -7.94
C VAL A 268 -0.26 -5.05 -8.45
N SER A 269 -1.54 -5.40 -8.66
CA SER A 269 -1.96 -6.72 -9.14
C SER A 269 -1.82 -6.93 -10.64
N GLU A 270 -1.02 -6.09 -11.29
CA GLU A 270 -0.73 -6.13 -12.71
C GLU A 270 0.42 -7.07 -13.09
N PRO A 271 0.34 -7.77 -14.26
CA PRO A 271 1.42 -8.65 -14.72
C PRO A 271 2.78 -7.96 -14.89
N GLY A 272 2.76 -6.64 -15.12
CA GLY A 272 3.97 -5.83 -15.29
C GLY A 272 4.54 -5.29 -13.98
N PHE A 273 3.87 -5.50 -12.83
CA PHE A 273 4.43 -5.25 -11.51
C PHE A 273 5.21 -6.49 -11.06
N THR A 274 6.53 -6.45 -11.19
CA THR A 274 7.35 -7.65 -11.07
C THR A 274 8.32 -7.58 -9.89
N ARG A 275 8.71 -8.76 -9.38
CA ARG A 275 9.73 -8.88 -8.32
C ARG A 275 11.11 -8.34 -8.71
N ASN A 276 11.33 -8.09 -10.00
CA ASN A 276 12.57 -7.49 -10.48
C ASN A 276 12.61 -5.96 -10.30
N GLY A 277 11.61 -5.37 -9.64
CA GLY A 277 11.54 -3.94 -9.38
C GLY A 277 11.05 -3.12 -10.57
N MET A 278 10.18 -3.70 -11.39
CA MET A 278 9.55 -3.00 -12.53
C MET A 278 8.05 -2.92 -12.32
N ALA A 279 7.47 -1.76 -12.61
CA ALA A 279 6.04 -1.52 -12.67
C ALA A 279 5.72 -0.89 -14.04
N VAL A 280 5.31 -1.73 -14.99
CA VAL A 280 5.06 -1.36 -16.39
C VAL A 280 3.65 -1.79 -16.77
N LEU A 281 2.83 -0.89 -17.26
CA LEU A 281 1.45 -1.19 -17.65
C LEU A 281 1.44 -1.89 -19.01
N VAL A 282 1.76 -3.19 -19.00
CA VAL A 282 1.87 -3.97 -20.23
C VAL A 282 0.51 -4.23 -20.87
N ASN A 283 0.44 -4.07 -22.19
CA ASN A 283 -0.77 -4.40 -22.96
C ASN A 283 -0.87 -5.92 -23.12
N THR A 284 -1.61 -6.56 -22.23
CA THR A 284 -1.93 -7.99 -22.32
C THR A 284 -3.44 -8.17 -22.37
N GLU A 285 -3.94 -9.10 -23.17
CA GLU A 285 -5.36 -9.40 -23.24
C GLU A 285 -5.89 -10.13 -21.98
N ALA A 286 -4.98 -10.71 -21.20
CA ALA A 286 -5.34 -11.47 -20.02
C ALA A 286 -4.86 -10.73 -18.76
N LYS A 287 -5.79 -10.12 -18.04
CA LYS A 287 -5.54 -9.54 -16.71
C LYS A 287 -5.74 -10.61 -15.63
N GLN A 288 -4.92 -10.57 -14.60
CA GLN A 288 -5.12 -11.43 -13.43
C GLN A 288 -6.33 -10.90 -12.64
N THR A 289 -7.29 -11.78 -12.37
CA THR A 289 -8.55 -11.43 -11.68
C THR A 289 -8.59 -11.88 -10.22
N ALA A 290 -7.52 -12.47 -9.68
CA ALA A 290 -7.55 -13.13 -8.38
C ALA A 290 -6.67 -12.42 -7.35
N GLY A 291 -7.33 -11.87 -6.33
CA GLY A 291 -6.75 -11.41 -5.08
C GLY A 291 -5.82 -10.19 -5.17
N SER A 292 -5.64 -9.50 -4.06
CA SER A 292 -4.66 -8.43 -3.99
C SER A 292 -3.24 -8.99 -4.07
N ASP A 293 -2.31 -8.21 -4.58
CA ASP A 293 -0.90 -8.60 -4.61
C ASP A 293 -0.34 -8.79 -3.20
N GLN A 294 -0.87 -8.05 -2.24
CA GLN A 294 -0.58 -8.23 -0.84
C GLN A 294 -0.90 -9.66 -0.37
N GLU A 295 -2.06 -10.22 -0.72
CA GLU A 295 -2.41 -11.62 -0.42
C GLU A 295 -1.47 -12.60 -1.12
N ARG A 296 -1.07 -12.32 -2.35
CA ARG A 296 -0.10 -13.14 -3.09
C ARG A 296 1.30 -13.08 -2.50
N TRP A 297 1.74 -11.92 -2.00
CA TRP A 297 3.07 -11.72 -1.45
C TRP A 297 3.20 -12.19 0.00
N VAL A 298 2.17 -12.07 0.84
CA VAL A 298 2.15 -12.54 2.24
C VAL A 298 1.67 -13.98 2.41
N GLY A 299 1.18 -14.62 1.36
CA GLY A 299 0.67 -15.99 1.40
C GLY A 299 1.76 -17.08 1.49
N PRO A 300 1.37 -18.36 1.63
CA PRO A 300 2.29 -19.50 1.84
C PRO A 300 3.26 -19.77 0.67
N ALA A 301 3.16 -19.02 -0.43
CA ALA A 301 4.08 -19.14 -1.56
C ALA A 301 5.54 -18.75 -1.20
N PHE A 302 5.73 -17.95 -0.14
CA PHE A 302 7.07 -17.57 0.32
C PHE A 302 7.82 -18.68 1.04
N ASP A 303 7.09 -19.65 1.61
CA ASP A 303 7.68 -20.75 2.38
C ASP A 303 8.00 -21.99 1.54
N LYS A 304 7.69 -22.00 0.24
CA LYS A 304 8.05 -23.09 -0.66
C LYS A 304 9.43 -22.82 -1.27
N PRO A 305 10.45 -23.65 -1.00
CA PRO A 305 11.70 -23.56 -1.74
C PRO A 305 11.40 -23.68 -3.23
N ALA A 306 11.96 -22.77 -4.02
CA ALA A 306 11.84 -22.84 -5.48
C ALA A 306 12.18 -24.24 -5.97
N ALA A 307 11.27 -24.87 -6.71
CA ALA A 307 11.53 -26.17 -7.31
C ALA A 307 12.83 -26.08 -8.12
N LYS A 308 13.81 -26.88 -7.78
CA LYS A 308 15.08 -26.93 -8.52
C LYS A 308 14.77 -27.18 -9.99
N PRO A 309 15.22 -26.33 -10.92
CA PRO A 309 15.01 -26.58 -12.34
C PRO A 309 15.70 -27.88 -12.71
N GLY A 310 14.94 -28.82 -13.22
CA GLY A 310 15.50 -30.04 -13.80
C GLY A 310 16.51 -29.63 -14.87
N LYS A 311 17.73 -30.23 -14.83
CA LYS A 311 18.74 -30.06 -15.85
C LYS A 311 18.15 -30.49 -17.19
N LYS A 312 17.79 -29.52 -18.05
CA LYS A 312 17.67 -29.73 -19.47
C LYS A 312 18.94 -29.16 -20.10
N ASP A 313 19.65 -30.02 -20.82
CA ASP A 313 20.82 -29.64 -21.61
C ASP A 313 20.44 -28.49 -22.56
N ALA A 314 20.91 -27.28 -22.27
CA ALA A 314 20.64 -26.12 -23.06
C ALA A 314 21.66 -26.04 -24.21
N LYS A 315 21.24 -26.30 -25.44
CA LYS A 315 21.89 -25.69 -26.60
C LYS A 315 21.88 -24.20 -26.42
N LYS A 316 23.05 -23.57 -26.52
CA LYS A 316 23.19 -22.09 -26.56
C LYS A 316 22.56 -21.58 -27.86
N GLU A 317 21.28 -21.37 -27.87
CA GLU A 317 20.64 -20.49 -28.85
C GLU A 317 20.85 -19.06 -28.39
N ALA A 318 21.21 -18.15 -29.31
CA ALA A 318 21.30 -16.73 -29.03
C ALA A 318 19.96 -16.28 -28.42
N LYS A 319 19.98 -15.70 -27.20
CA LYS A 319 18.76 -15.20 -26.59
C LYS A 319 18.16 -14.15 -27.50
N PRO A 320 16.87 -14.26 -27.87
CA PRO A 320 16.19 -13.21 -28.64
C PRO A 320 16.35 -11.88 -27.90
N GLU A 321 16.60 -10.80 -28.62
CA GLU A 321 16.62 -9.45 -28.09
C GLU A 321 15.25 -9.15 -27.49
N VAL A 322 15.18 -8.94 -26.16
CA VAL A 322 13.94 -8.62 -25.47
C VAL A 322 13.62 -7.16 -25.72
N LYS A 323 12.57 -6.90 -26.48
CA LYS A 323 12.09 -5.54 -26.78
C LYS A 323 11.34 -4.97 -25.59
N GLN A 324 11.30 -3.62 -25.49
CA GLN A 324 10.43 -2.96 -24.54
C GLN A 324 8.98 -3.42 -24.75
N PRO A 325 8.24 -3.73 -23.68
CA PRO A 325 6.83 -4.04 -23.80
C PRO A 325 6.04 -2.81 -24.28
N VAL A 326 5.02 -3.08 -25.10
CA VAL A 326 4.04 -2.06 -25.46
C VAL A 326 3.15 -1.81 -24.26
N GLU A 327 2.96 -0.56 -23.91
CA GLU A 327 2.09 -0.16 -22.81
C GLU A 327 0.72 0.28 -23.33
N PHE A 328 -0.27 0.22 -22.44
CA PHE A 328 -1.56 0.84 -22.68
C PHE A 328 -1.43 2.36 -22.70
N VAL A 329 -2.20 3.00 -23.59
CA VAL A 329 -2.44 4.44 -23.52
C VAL A 329 -3.60 4.67 -22.54
N VAL A 330 -3.27 5.16 -21.37
CA VAL A 330 -4.26 5.43 -20.32
C VAL A 330 -4.96 6.74 -20.62
N THR A 331 -6.30 6.70 -20.68
CA THR A 331 -7.17 7.88 -20.73
C THR A 331 -7.94 8.03 -19.42
N GLN A 332 -8.56 9.18 -19.22
CA GLN A 332 -9.42 9.40 -18.05
C GLN A 332 -10.58 8.38 -18.00
N GLU A 333 -11.14 8.07 -19.17
CA GLU A 333 -12.26 7.12 -19.31
C GLU A 333 -11.82 5.69 -19.03
N SER A 334 -10.68 5.25 -19.61
CA SER A 334 -10.18 3.90 -19.38
C SER A 334 -9.83 3.65 -17.91
N ARG A 335 -9.28 4.67 -17.23
CA ARG A 335 -9.01 4.63 -15.80
C ARG A 335 -10.29 4.44 -14.97
N GLN A 336 -11.35 5.19 -15.29
CA GLN A 336 -12.64 5.06 -14.62
C GLN A 336 -13.25 3.68 -14.87
N GLU A 337 -13.24 3.21 -16.12
CA GLU A 337 -13.77 1.89 -16.47
C GLU A 337 -13.08 0.78 -15.68
N GLU A 338 -11.75 0.83 -15.54
CA GLU A 338 -10.99 -0.18 -14.79
C GLU A 338 -11.28 -0.15 -13.28
N PHE A 339 -11.54 1.01 -12.71
CA PHE A 339 -11.97 1.13 -11.31
C PHE A 339 -13.39 0.57 -11.12
N ASP A 340 -14.34 0.93 -12.00
CA ASP A 340 -15.74 0.49 -11.91
C ASP A 340 -15.88 -1.02 -12.10
N ASN A 341 -15.09 -1.62 -12.98
CA ASN A 341 -15.15 -3.06 -13.30
C ASN A 341 -14.20 -3.92 -12.44
N LYS A 342 -13.52 -3.32 -11.45
CA LYS A 342 -12.58 -3.99 -10.53
C LYS A 342 -11.33 -4.56 -11.19
N GLN A 343 -10.90 -3.99 -12.30
CA GLN A 343 -9.60 -4.25 -12.91
C GLN A 343 -8.49 -3.38 -12.29
N THR A 344 -8.88 -2.29 -11.63
CA THR A 344 -8.03 -1.51 -10.74
C THR A 344 -8.64 -1.56 -9.35
N THR A 345 -7.86 -2.03 -8.37
CA THR A 345 -8.24 -2.19 -6.98
C THR A 345 -7.24 -1.45 -6.08
N ASP A 346 -7.65 -1.18 -4.85
CA ASP A 346 -6.75 -0.65 -3.84
C ASP A 346 -6.00 -1.82 -3.20
N ASP A 347 -4.68 -1.90 -3.47
CA ASP A 347 -3.88 -3.08 -3.10
C ASP A 347 -2.69 -2.73 -2.21
N HIS A 348 -2.00 -1.60 -2.46
CA HIS A 348 -0.69 -1.39 -1.87
C HIS A 348 -0.29 0.08 -1.78
N GLY A 349 0.26 0.45 -0.63
CA GLY A 349 0.87 1.75 -0.40
C GLY A 349 2.39 1.73 -0.60
N MET A 350 2.93 2.74 -1.29
CA MET A 350 4.36 2.93 -1.58
C MET A 350 4.75 4.41 -1.49
N GLN A 351 6.04 4.71 -1.66
CA GLN A 351 6.54 6.09 -1.66
C GLN A 351 7.25 6.38 -2.98
N ILE A 352 6.78 7.39 -3.73
CA ILE A 352 7.49 7.92 -4.89
C ILE A 352 8.47 9.00 -4.41
N TYR A 353 9.76 8.90 -4.80
CA TYR A 353 10.80 9.80 -4.32
C TYR A 353 11.73 10.32 -5.40
N GLY A 354 11.63 9.82 -6.63
CA GLY A 354 12.53 10.22 -7.70
C GLY A 354 11.96 9.99 -9.09
N ILE A 355 12.68 10.51 -10.07
CA ILE A 355 12.43 10.32 -11.50
C ILE A 355 13.73 9.87 -12.18
N ALA A 356 13.62 8.88 -13.05
CA ALA A 356 14.73 8.39 -13.88
C ALA A 356 14.25 8.13 -15.31
N ASN A 357 15.19 8.14 -16.26
CA ASN A 357 14.93 7.72 -17.63
C ASN A 357 15.71 6.43 -17.94
N ASP A 358 15.11 5.54 -18.71
CA ASP A 358 15.81 4.38 -19.25
C ASP A 358 16.72 4.79 -20.43
N GLN A 359 17.49 3.83 -20.95
CA GLN A 359 18.37 4.03 -22.11
C GLN A 359 17.64 4.36 -23.42
N PHE A 360 16.32 4.27 -23.44
CA PHE A 360 15.49 4.61 -24.58
C PHE A 360 14.76 5.96 -24.41
N GLY A 361 14.98 6.65 -23.28
CA GLY A 361 14.40 7.94 -22.96
C GLY A 361 12.99 7.88 -22.33
N ARG A 362 12.49 6.69 -21.95
CA ARG A 362 11.22 6.57 -21.25
C ARG A 362 11.38 6.99 -19.80
N LYS A 363 10.45 7.81 -19.31
CA LYS A 363 10.36 8.26 -17.91
C LYS A 363 9.84 7.15 -16.99
N TYR A 364 10.46 7.04 -15.83
CA TYR A 364 10.04 6.20 -14.71
C TYR A 364 10.05 7.00 -13.43
N TYR A 365 9.12 6.69 -12.54
CA TYR A 365 9.17 7.10 -11.15
C TYR A 365 9.96 6.08 -10.33
N MET A 366 10.81 6.59 -9.45
CA MET A 366 11.54 5.76 -8.49
C MET A 366 10.67 5.59 -7.24
N VAL A 367 10.35 4.35 -6.92
CA VAL A 367 9.37 3.99 -5.90
C VAL A 367 10.06 3.16 -4.82
N LYS A 368 10.02 3.63 -3.59
CA LYS A 368 10.45 2.88 -2.41
C LYS A 368 9.30 2.01 -1.94
N ASN A 369 9.51 0.70 -1.94
CA ASN A 369 8.57 -0.30 -1.46
C ASN A 369 8.92 -0.73 -0.03
N SER A 370 8.05 -1.50 0.61
CA SER A 370 8.17 -1.99 1.99
C SER A 370 8.34 -3.51 2.09
N TRP A 371 8.98 -4.14 1.09
CA TRP A 371 9.19 -5.60 1.03
C TRP A 371 10.67 -6.01 1.27
N GLY A 372 11.40 -5.18 2.01
CA GLY A 372 12.82 -5.37 2.27
C GLY A 372 13.69 -5.09 1.04
N GLU A 373 15.00 -5.14 1.22
CA GLU A 373 15.99 -4.96 0.14
C GLU A 373 16.04 -6.17 -0.79
N SER A 374 14.95 -6.45 -1.48
CA SER A 374 14.81 -7.58 -2.40
C SER A 374 14.96 -7.12 -3.86
N GLY A 375 15.17 -8.10 -4.75
CA GLY A 375 15.24 -7.87 -6.19
C GLY A 375 16.50 -7.16 -6.68
N LYS A 376 16.51 -6.84 -7.97
CA LYS A 376 17.65 -6.21 -8.65
C LYS A 376 17.99 -4.82 -8.09
N TYR A 377 16.98 -4.07 -7.69
CA TYR A 377 17.09 -2.68 -7.26
C TYR A 377 16.90 -2.51 -5.74
N LYS A 378 17.14 -3.58 -4.96
CA LYS A 378 17.17 -3.55 -3.49
C LYS A 378 15.95 -2.88 -2.85
N GLY A 379 14.75 -3.32 -3.26
CA GLY A 379 13.50 -2.81 -2.71
C GLY A 379 12.99 -1.52 -3.34
N ILE A 380 13.62 -1.08 -4.43
CA ILE A 380 13.15 0.04 -5.26
C ILE A 380 12.47 -0.52 -6.52
N TRP A 381 11.37 0.09 -6.92
CA TRP A 381 10.66 -0.15 -8.17
C TRP A 381 10.79 1.06 -9.10
N TYR A 382 10.81 0.77 -10.39
CA TYR A 382 10.73 1.76 -11.45
C TYR A 382 9.37 1.64 -12.12
N ALA A 383 8.49 2.61 -11.84
CA ALA A 383 7.13 2.65 -12.36
C ALA A 383 7.05 3.58 -13.57
N THR A 384 6.51 3.09 -14.69
CA THR A 384 6.28 3.93 -15.86
C THR A 384 5.18 4.95 -15.58
N GLU A 385 5.16 6.05 -16.34
CA GLU A 385 4.08 7.03 -16.26
C GLU A 385 2.73 6.39 -16.57
N ALA A 386 2.67 5.48 -17.55
CA ALA A 386 1.44 4.76 -17.88
C ALA A 386 0.92 3.93 -16.70
N PHE A 387 1.82 3.27 -15.96
CA PHE A 387 1.45 2.52 -14.75
C PHE A 387 0.87 3.45 -13.68
N VAL A 388 1.55 4.55 -13.39
CA VAL A 388 1.08 5.55 -12.41
C VAL A 388 -0.28 6.14 -12.82
N ARG A 389 -0.43 6.52 -14.09
CA ARG A 389 -1.70 7.03 -14.62
C ARG A 389 -2.85 6.03 -14.48
N GLY A 390 -2.59 4.75 -14.80
CA GLY A 390 -3.63 3.72 -14.82
C GLY A 390 -3.97 3.19 -13.45
N LYS A 391 -2.99 3.07 -12.56
CA LYS A 391 -3.10 2.25 -11.34
C LYS A 391 -3.04 3.02 -10.02
N SER A 392 -2.87 4.35 -10.04
CA SER A 392 -2.97 5.13 -8.80
C SER A 392 -4.40 5.15 -8.28
N ILE A 393 -4.60 4.87 -7.01
CA ILE A 393 -5.85 5.14 -6.29
C ILE A 393 -5.82 6.60 -5.85
N ASP A 394 -4.77 6.97 -5.10
CA ASP A 394 -4.52 8.32 -4.65
C ASP A 394 -3.03 8.64 -4.58
N ILE A 395 -2.74 9.90 -4.33
CA ILE A 395 -1.43 10.39 -3.92
C ILE A 395 -1.60 11.40 -2.77
N VAL A 396 -0.68 11.32 -1.79
CA VAL A 396 -0.61 12.30 -0.69
C VAL A 396 0.70 13.05 -0.78
N LEU A 397 0.63 14.39 -0.76
CA LEU A 397 1.79 15.27 -0.88
C LEU A 397 1.59 16.57 -0.09
N HIS A 398 2.70 17.26 0.14
CA HIS A 398 2.66 18.58 0.78
C HIS A 398 1.95 19.60 -0.12
N LYS A 399 1.05 20.41 0.43
CA LYS A 399 0.28 21.41 -0.34
C LYS A 399 1.17 22.37 -1.14
N ASP A 400 2.36 22.72 -0.64
CA ASP A 400 3.29 23.60 -1.34
C ASP A 400 3.98 22.95 -2.55
N ALA A 401 3.88 21.63 -2.66
CA ALA A 401 4.34 20.89 -3.83
C ALA A 401 3.37 20.95 -5.01
N LEU A 402 2.15 21.44 -4.81
CA LEU A 402 1.18 21.60 -5.90
C LEU A 402 1.58 22.73 -6.86
N PRO A 403 1.36 22.54 -8.19
CA PRO A 403 1.43 23.65 -9.14
C PRO A 403 0.50 24.80 -8.74
N GLN A 404 0.93 26.04 -8.90
CA GLN A 404 0.11 27.21 -8.50
C GLN A 404 -1.27 27.24 -9.16
N ALA A 405 -1.34 26.88 -10.44
CA ALA A 405 -2.60 26.80 -11.16
C ALA A 405 -3.59 25.80 -10.55
N LEU A 406 -3.08 24.68 -10.02
CA LEU A 406 -3.90 23.68 -9.34
C LEU A 406 -4.33 24.18 -7.95
N LYS A 407 -3.42 24.81 -7.18
CA LYS A 407 -3.77 25.45 -5.89
C LYS A 407 -4.94 26.43 -6.07
N ASP A 408 -4.87 27.26 -7.10
CA ASP A 408 -5.89 28.28 -7.38
C ASP A 408 -7.26 27.63 -7.67
N LYS A 409 -7.30 26.52 -8.43
CA LYS A 409 -8.51 25.76 -8.73
C LYS A 409 -9.12 25.09 -7.49
N LEU A 410 -8.27 24.60 -6.60
CA LEU A 410 -8.68 23.90 -5.37
C LEU A 410 -8.92 24.86 -4.20
N GLY A 411 -8.59 26.14 -4.32
CA GLY A 411 -8.68 27.12 -3.23
C GLY A 411 -7.69 26.86 -2.09
N ILE A 412 -6.57 26.18 -2.39
CA ILE A 412 -5.51 25.86 -1.42
C ILE A 412 -4.52 27.03 -1.36
N LYS A 413 -4.21 27.47 -0.13
CA LYS A 413 -3.28 28.58 0.13
C LYS A 413 -1.91 28.08 0.58
#